data_788dca28a9f9734f418b0f00928e296b
#
_entry.id   788dca28a9f9734f418b0f00928e296b
#
_cell.length_a   1.000
_cell.length_b   1.000
_cell.length_c   1.000
_cell.angle_alpha   90.00
_cell.angle_beta   90.00
_cell.angle_gamma   90.00
#
_symmetry.space_group_name_H-M   'P 1'
#
loop_
_entity.id
_entity.type
_entity.pdbx_description
1 polymer ?
#
loop_
_entity_poly.entity_id
_entity_poly.type
_entity_poly.pdbx_seq_one_letter_code
_entity_poly.pdbx_strand_id
1 'polypeptide(L)'
;MSSQAETSQKEDDLKTSGQLGDDIASLFCTSNFDGSDRDYLPEGCLDNLITAENVKCELDKFTEGLHCLKTEDSRRRNRETYTDDFRQELGRWIQNNAPRTFATMVHCDLGPLHLLMSMQKCRDTNFNDQSLPILAPNSMPESWNASIWPRHKLRDFYDKQWKFLAPVFSKYEYHYDCQKNCIFPFTKENVPPRYGAFSTVYKVTVHAKHQKHDSMQAVAIKEIQIIRGDRKTQYDCDVTWDNEARALKSINDIGHDHIVKCIAAIRRGDSRYFMFPWADGDSLRDHWDGVPKRDPDAFTIQEAITQLRGLADALDCLHDCKNRDEIAMETKWKLKTSSQTHLMCKYKMSMTRFPAP
;
A
#
# COMPACT_ATOMS: atom_id res chain seq x y z
N MET A 1 9.39 10.60 52.18
CA MET A 1 8.82 10.61 50.81
C MET A 1 9.91 10.13 49.84
N SER A 2 10.30 8.88 49.88
CA SER A 2 11.36 8.31 49.00
C SER A 2 11.21 6.78 48.90
N SER A 3 10.00 6.29 48.64
CA SER A 3 9.76 4.84 48.55
C SER A 3 8.73 4.45 47.47
N GLN A 4 8.34 5.36 46.62
CA GLN A 4 7.38 5.11 45.50
C GLN A 4 7.99 5.23 44.10
N ALA A 5 9.24 5.62 43.96
CA ALA A 5 9.89 5.77 42.67
C ALA A 5 10.69 4.53 42.23
N GLU A 6 10.98 3.58 43.11
CA GLU A 6 11.75 2.37 42.80
C GLU A 6 10.92 1.16 42.38
N THR A 7 9.58 1.22 42.55
CA THR A 7 8.68 0.11 42.18
C THR A 7 8.20 0.18 40.72
N SER A 8 8.31 1.34 40.06
CA SER A 8 7.82 1.52 38.68
C SER A 8 8.86 1.13 37.60
N GLN A 9 10.14 0.96 37.96
CA GLN A 9 11.19 0.57 37.00
C GLN A 9 11.48 -0.94 36.93
N LYS A 10 10.85 -1.75 37.79
CA LYS A 10 11.02 -3.22 37.80
C LYS A 10 9.90 -3.99 37.12
N GLU A 11 8.85 -3.35 36.66
CA GLU A 11 7.74 -4.02 35.94
C GLU A 11 7.90 -4.04 34.42
N ASP A 12 8.87 -3.30 33.87
CA ASP A 12 9.11 -3.26 32.41
C ASP A 12 10.05 -4.38 31.89
N ASP A 13 10.71 -5.13 32.79
CA ASP A 13 11.76 -6.09 32.40
C ASP A 13 11.30 -7.57 32.35
N LEU A 14 10.01 -7.86 32.45
CA LEU A 14 9.51 -9.25 32.36
C LEU A 14 8.51 -9.40 31.20
N LYS A 15 8.93 -9.08 29.98
CA LYS A 15 8.19 -9.47 28.78
C LYS A 15 8.48 -10.92 28.45
N THR A 16 7.54 -11.78 28.79
CA THR A 16 7.58 -13.24 28.63
C THR A 16 7.55 -13.70 27.17
N SER A 17 8.18 -14.84 26.95
CA SER A 17 8.39 -15.61 25.73
C SER A 17 7.10 -16.07 25.05
N GLY A 18 6.61 -15.35 24.14
CA GLY A 18 5.39 -15.51 23.32
C GLY A 18 5.01 -14.19 22.69
N GLN A 19 5.57 -13.14 23.23
CA GLN A 19 5.13 -11.75 23.10
C GLN A 19 5.42 -11.11 21.75
N LEU A 20 6.54 -11.42 21.08
CA LEU A 20 6.88 -10.74 19.81
C LEU A 20 5.86 -11.03 18.70
N GLY A 21 5.39 -12.27 18.60
CA GLY A 21 4.35 -12.66 17.65
C GLY A 21 3.02 -11.96 17.93
N ASP A 22 2.64 -11.86 19.19
CA ASP A 22 1.42 -11.17 19.65
C ASP A 22 1.56 -9.65 19.49
N ASP A 23 2.73 -9.10 19.82
CA ASP A 23 3.02 -7.67 19.60
C ASP A 23 2.92 -7.31 18.12
N ILE A 24 3.48 -8.12 17.21
CA ILE A 24 3.33 -7.95 15.77
C ILE A 24 1.85 -8.05 15.36
N ALA A 25 1.13 -9.05 15.86
CA ALA A 25 -0.27 -9.27 15.52
C ALA A 25 -1.16 -8.11 15.98
N SER A 26 -0.85 -7.48 17.10
CA SER A 26 -1.59 -6.33 17.64
C SER A 26 -1.47 -5.06 16.80
N LEU A 27 -0.45 -4.97 15.94
CA LEU A 27 -0.20 -3.80 15.09
C LEU A 27 -0.88 -3.87 13.73
N PHE A 28 -1.47 -4.99 13.37
CA PHE A 28 -2.17 -5.09 12.09
C PHE A 28 -3.37 -4.16 12.02
N CYS A 29 -3.48 -3.48 10.90
CA CYS A 29 -4.67 -2.73 10.51
C CYS A 29 -5.42 -3.51 9.43
N THR A 30 -6.72 -3.29 9.35
CA THR A 30 -7.58 -4.00 8.40
C THR A 30 -7.94 -3.11 7.22
N SER A 31 -7.77 -3.63 6.02
CA SER A 31 -8.25 -3.05 4.77
C SER A 31 -9.53 -3.77 4.35
N ASN A 32 -10.58 -3.01 4.07
CA ASN A 32 -11.86 -3.51 3.53
C ASN A 32 -12.02 -3.24 2.03
N PHE A 33 -10.91 -2.90 1.34
CA PHE A 33 -10.97 -2.46 -0.06
C PHE A 33 -11.36 -3.58 -1.03
N ASP A 34 -10.92 -4.81 -0.79
CA ASP A 34 -11.07 -5.94 -1.71
C ASP A 34 -12.40 -6.72 -1.57
N GLY A 35 -13.37 -6.18 -0.84
CA GLY A 35 -14.65 -6.83 -0.57
C GLY A 35 -14.59 -7.91 0.51
N SER A 36 -13.41 -8.25 0.99
CA SER A 36 -13.15 -9.01 2.21
C SER A 36 -12.09 -8.29 3.02
N ASP A 37 -12.20 -8.38 4.34
CA ASP A 37 -11.25 -7.79 5.25
C ASP A 37 -9.90 -8.49 5.13
N ARG A 38 -8.85 -7.71 4.93
CA ARG A 38 -7.46 -8.19 4.84
C ARG A 38 -6.57 -7.35 5.72
N ASP A 39 -5.78 -8.03 6.55
CA ASP A 39 -4.87 -7.33 7.46
C ASP A 39 -3.56 -6.98 6.77
N TYR A 40 -3.02 -5.82 7.13
CA TYR A 40 -1.69 -5.37 6.74
C TYR A 40 -1.01 -4.66 7.90
N LEU A 41 0.31 -4.68 7.89
CA LEU A 41 1.12 -3.96 8.87
C LEU A 41 1.43 -2.55 8.36
N PRO A 42 1.13 -1.50 9.14
CA PRO A 42 1.50 -0.14 8.77
C PRO A 42 3.02 0.06 8.67
N GLU A 43 3.45 0.86 7.68
CA GLU A 43 4.86 1.15 7.43
C GLU A 43 5.56 1.72 8.67
N GLY A 44 6.80 1.28 8.92
CA GLY A 44 7.60 1.72 10.07
C GLY A 44 7.18 1.14 11.43
N CYS A 45 6.15 0.26 11.48
CA CYS A 45 5.76 -0.37 12.76
C CYS A 45 6.77 -1.40 13.23
N LEU A 46 7.56 -1.99 12.33
CA LEU A 46 8.60 -2.97 12.71
C LEU A 46 9.84 -2.32 13.31
N ASP A 47 10.09 -1.04 13.06
CA ASP A 47 11.35 -0.37 13.42
C ASP A 47 11.63 -0.43 14.92
N ASN A 48 10.58 -0.33 15.73
CA ASN A 48 10.68 -0.40 17.19
C ASN A 48 10.56 -1.82 17.76
N LEU A 49 10.04 -2.78 16.98
CA LEU A 49 9.85 -4.15 17.42
C LEU A 49 11.02 -5.06 17.01
N ILE A 50 11.52 -4.91 15.79
CA ILE A 50 12.59 -5.74 15.25
C ILE A 50 13.93 -5.06 15.48
N THR A 51 14.24 -4.83 16.74
CA THR A 51 15.57 -4.39 17.20
C THR A 51 16.49 -5.59 17.35
N ALA A 52 17.82 -5.37 17.25
CA ALA A 52 18.80 -6.46 17.44
C ALA A 52 18.61 -7.18 18.76
N GLU A 53 18.17 -6.47 19.79
CA GLU A 53 17.96 -6.97 21.13
C GLU A 53 16.71 -7.86 21.21
N ASN A 54 15.57 -7.38 20.71
CA ASN A 54 14.33 -8.16 20.66
C ASN A 54 14.48 -9.40 19.76
N VAL A 55 15.17 -9.26 18.62
CA VAL A 55 15.48 -10.39 17.74
C VAL A 55 16.36 -11.41 18.46
N LYS A 56 17.42 -10.95 19.15
CA LYS A 56 18.28 -11.85 19.94
C LYS A 56 17.47 -12.60 21.00
N CYS A 57 16.62 -11.90 21.76
CA CYS A 57 15.74 -12.54 22.75
C CYS A 57 14.85 -13.63 22.11
N GLU A 58 14.31 -13.37 20.91
CA GLU A 58 13.52 -14.38 20.20
C GLU A 58 14.38 -15.56 19.72
N LEU A 59 15.59 -15.28 19.22
CA LEU A 59 16.53 -16.32 18.80
C LEU A 59 17.06 -17.14 19.99
N ASP A 60 17.17 -16.58 21.20
CA ASP A 60 17.63 -17.26 22.40
C ASP A 60 16.69 -18.41 22.83
N LYS A 61 15.42 -18.35 22.41
CA LYS A 61 14.45 -19.45 22.64
C LYS A 61 14.77 -20.73 21.84
N PHE A 62 15.77 -20.72 20.95
CA PHE A 62 16.13 -21.90 20.17
C PHE A 62 16.45 -23.14 21.04
N THR A 63 16.92 -22.92 22.27
CA THR A 63 17.20 -23.99 23.25
C THR A 63 15.94 -24.78 23.60
N GLU A 64 14.78 -24.16 23.60
CA GLU A 64 13.47 -24.79 23.79
C GLU A 64 13.15 -25.78 22.66
N GLY A 65 13.61 -25.49 21.42
CA GLY A 65 13.43 -26.35 20.25
C GLY A 65 14.41 -27.54 20.19
N LEU A 66 15.47 -27.56 21.00
CA LEU A 66 16.49 -28.62 20.92
C LEU A 66 15.95 -30.01 21.28
N HIS A 67 14.88 -30.08 22.07
CA HIS A 67 14.25 -31.39 22.40
C HIS A 67 13.66 -32.10 21.18
N CYS A 68 13.34 -31.38 20.12
CA CYS A 68 12.84 -31.95 18.87
C CYS A 68 13.94 -32.73 18.11
N LEU A 69 15.21 -32.50 18.42
CA LEU A 69 16.34 -33.22 17.82
C LEU A 69 16.49 -34.61 18.41
N LYS A 70 16.65 -35.61 17.54
CA LYS A 70 16.68 -37.04 17.93
C LYS A 70 17.88 -37.45 18.73
N THR A 71 19.03 -36.81 18.56
CA THR A 71 20.30 -37.23 19.19
C THR A 71 20.90 -36.13 20.03
N GLU A 72 21.56 -36.50 21.14
CA GLU A 72 22.26 -35.54 21.99
C GLU A 72 23.46 -34.88 21.27
N ASP A 73 24.12 -35.61 20.38
CA ASP A 73 25.16 -35.02 19.52
C ASP A 73 24.65 -33.90 18.64
N SER A 74 23.42 -34.01 18.11
CA SER A 74 22.81 -32.93 17.35
C SER A 74 22.49 -31.74 18.25
N ARG A 75 22.01 -31.97 19.46
CA ARG A 75 21.71 -30.90 20.43
C ARG A 75 22.99 -30.17 20.84
N ARG A 76 24.06 -30.90 21.12
CA ARG A 76 25.37 -30.34 21.48
C ARG A 76 25.93 -29.51 20.32
N ARG A 77 25.94 -30.03 19.08
CA ARG A 77 26.40 -29.31 17.90
C ARG A 77 25.65 -28.00 17.70
N ASN A 78 24.34 -27.99 17.86
CA ASN A 78 23.56 -26.76 17.73
C ASN A 78 23.91 -25.74 18.81
N ARG A 79 24.14 -26.16 20.08
CA ARG A 79 24.61 -25.28 21.16
C ARG A 79 26.00 -24.68 20.85
N GLU A 80 26.91 -25.49 20.32
CA GLU A 80 28.27 -25.05 19.93
C GLU A 80 28.25 -24.12 18.70
N THR A 81 27.33 -24.32 17.77
CA THR A 81 27.20 -23.49 16.57
C THR A 81 26.51 -22.15 16.85
N TYR A 82 25.44 -22.18 17.62
CA TYR A 82 24.61 -21.01 17.90
C TYR A 82 25.00 -20.35 19.21
N THR A 83 26.23 -19.86 19.28
CA THR A 83 26.77 -19.14 20.45
C THR A 83 26.02 -17.81 20.66
N ASP A 84 26.24 -17.20 21.81
CA ASP A 84 25.65 -15.89 22.13
C ASP A 84 26.07 -14.82 21.11
N ASP A 85 27.37 -14.75 20.81
CA ASP A 85 27.94 -13.81 19.82
C ASP A 85 27.32 -14.03 18.44
N PHE A 86 27.16 -15.30 18.02
CA PHE A 86 26.51 -15.62 16.75
C PHE A 86 25.09 -15.06 16.67
N ARG A 87 24.29 -15.27 17.72
CA ARG A 87 22.90 -14.79 17.75
C ARG A 87 22.82 -13.27 17.81
N GLN A 88 23.75 -12.63 18.49
CA GLN A 88 23.85 -11.17 18.52
C GLN A 88 24.18 -10.59 17.13
N GLU A 89 25.14 -11.18 16.42
CA GLU A 89 25.49 -10.77 15.05
C GLU A 89 24.33 -11.02 14.08
N LEU A 90 23.68 -12.17 14.18
CA LEU A 90 22.52 -12.50 13.38
C LEU A 90 21.37 -11.54 13.66
N GLY A 91 21.15 -11.16 14.91
CA GLY A 91 20.14 -10.17 15.30
C GLY A 91 20.38 -8.81 14.66
N ARG A 92 21.62 -8.32 14.63
CA ARG A 92 21.98 -7.07 13.95
C ARG A 92 21.75 -7.17 12.44
N TRP A 93 22.12 -8.30 11.83
CA TRP A 93 21.90 -8.53 10.42
C TRP A 93 20.40 -8.53 10.08
N ILE A 94 19.56 -9.22 10.87
CA ILE A 94 18.11 -9.26 10.71
C ILE A 94 17.52 -7.85 10.79
N GLN A 95 17.87 -7.09 11.83
CA GLN A 95 17.37 -5.72 12.00
C GLN A 95 17.65 -4.85 10.78
N ASN A 96 18.85 -4.98 10.19
CA ASN A 96 19.28 -4.09 9.11
C ASN A 96 18.84 -4.56 7.71
N ASN A 97 18.61 -5.87 7.52
CA ASN A 97 18.43 -6.42 6.17
C ASN A 97 17.13 -7.18 5.96
N ALA A 98 16.58 -7.78 7.02
CA ALA A 98 15.49 -8.74 6.89
C ALA A 98 14.38 -8.62 7.97
N PRO A 99 14.01 -7.41 8.43
CA PRO A 99 13.00 -7.27 9.48
C PRO A 99 11.63 -7.79 9.06
N ARG A 100 11.19 -7.57 7.82
CA ARG A 100 9.90 -8.09 7.31
C ARG A 100 9.92 -9.59 7.12
N THR A 101 11.03 -10.13 6.60
CA THR A 101 11.23 -11.58 6.45
C THR A 101 11.15 -12.28 7.80
N PHE A 102 11.87 -11.76 8.79
CA PHE A 102 11.86 -12.29 10.17
C PHE A 102 10.46 -12.20 10.79
N ALA A 103 9.82 -11.03 10.73
CA ALA A 103 8.48 -10.83 11.27
C ALA A 103 7.44 -11.77 10.61
N THR A 104 7.56 -12.01 9.30
CA THR A 104 6.72 -12.98 8.59
C THR A 104 6.93 -14.39 9.13
N MET A 105 8.18 -14.81 9.36
CA MET A 105 8.49 -16.12 9.92
C MET A 105 7.95 -16.29 11.34
N VAL A 106 8.09 -15.27 12.18
CA VAL A 106 7.52 -15.24 13.54
C VAL A 106 5.98 -15.35 13.45
N HIS A 107 5.36 -14.58 12.58
CA HIS A 107 3.90 -14.62 12.38
C HIS A 107 3.40 -15.96 11.78
N CYS A 108 4.27 -16.74 11.15
CA CYS A 108 3.99 -18.12 10.72
C CYS A 108 4.12 -19.14 11.84
N ASP A 109 4.46 -18.71 13.05
CA ASP A 109 4.69 -19.60 14.19
C ASP A 109 5.70 -20.70 13.83
N LEU A 110 6.84 -20.29 13.28
CA LEU A 110 7.94 -21.19 13.02
C LEU A 110 8.65 -21.45 14.35
N GLY A 111 8.75 -22.72 14.76
CA GLY A 111 9.37 -23.07 16.04
C GLY A 111 10.76 -22.45 16.21
N PRO A 112 11.19 -22.11 17.44
CA PRO A 112 12.36 -21.26 17.70
C PRO A 112 13.67 -21.74 17.05
N LEU A 113 13.94 -23.05 17.08
CA LEU A 113 15.12 -23.63 16.41
C LEU A 113 15.04 -23.47 14.89
N HIS A 114 13.86 -23.71 14.30
CA HIS A 114 13.65 -23.57 12.86
C HIS A 114 13.76 -22.12 12.42
N LEU A 115 13.26 -21.18 13.23
CA LEU A 115 13.41 -19.74 13.00
C LEU A 115 14.90 -19.34 12.93
N LEU A 116 15.69 -19.74 13.92
CA LEU A 116 17.13 -19.47 13.96
C LEU A 116 17.86 -20.05 12.75
N MET A 117 17.61 -21.34 12.43
CA MET A 117 18.22 -21.99 11.28
C MET A 117 17.81 -21.34 9.95
N SER A 118 16.57 -20.90 9.85
CA SER A 118 16.08 -20.22 8.66
C SER A 118 16.72 -18.86 8.47
N MET A 119 16.84 -18.06 9.53
CA MET A 119 17.48 -16.75 9.46
C MET A 119 18.98 -16.84 9.21
N GLN A 120 19.66 -17.85 9.75
CA GLN A 120 21.04 -18.17 9.36
C GLN A 120 21.13 -18.39 7.84
N LYS A 121 20.27 -19.27 7.31
CA LYS A 121 20.24 -19.55 5.86
C LYS A 121 19.93 -18.32 5.02
N CYS A 122 19.01 -17.47 5.47
CA CYS A 122 18.73 -16.20 4.82
C CYS A 122 19.99 -15.33 4.74
N ARG A 123 20.75 -15.21 5.83
CA ARG A 123 22.02 -14.49 5.87
C ARG A 123 23.05 -15.10 4.91
N ASP A 124 23.26 -16.42 4.98
CA ASP A 124 24.25 -17.14 4.19
C ASP A 124 23.98 -17.05 2.68
N THR A 125 22.71 -16.96 2.28
CA THR A 125 22.28 -16.84 0.87
C THR A 125 21.95 -15.42 0.45
N ASN A 126 22.12 -14.42 1.33
CA ASN A 126 21.70 -13.03 1.17
C ASN A 126 20.22 -12.86 0.79
N PHE A 127 19.37 -13.77 1.29
CA PHE A 127 17.92 -13.61 1.16
C PHE A 127 17.43 -12.62 2.22
N ASN A 128 16.96 -11.47 1.80
CA ASN A 128 16.58 -10.35 2.65
C ASN A 128 15.24 -9.74 2.20
N ASP A 129 14.83 -8.60 2.79
CA ASP A 129 13.55 -7.96 2.46
C ASP A 129 13.44 -7.49 1.01
N GLN A 130 14.56 -7.27 0.32
CA GLN A 130 14.56 -6.96 -1.12
C GLN A 130 14.24 -8.19 -1.99
N SER A 131 14.37 -9.39 -1.42
CA SER A 131 14.01 -10.65 -2.08
C SER A 131 12.49 -10.93 -2.03
N LEU A 132 11.74 -10.15 -1.26
CA LEU A 132 10.28 -10.23 -1.19
C LEU A 132 9.62 -9.36 -2.27
N PRO A 133 8.44 -9.74 -2.78
CA PRO A 133 7.68 -10.94 -2.41
C PRO A 133 8.17 -12.20 -3.12
N ILE A 134 8.01 -13.35 -2.46
CA ILE A 134 8.09 -14.64 -3.13
C ILE A 134 6.82 -14.82 -3.98
N LEU A 135 6.98 -14.98 -5.30
CA LEU A 135 5.86 -14.92 -6.25
C LEU A 135 5.11 -16.24 -6.42
N ALA A 136 5.73 -17.36 -6.08
CA ALA A 136 5.09 -18.67 -6.13
C ALA A 136 5.60 -19.57 -5.00
N PRO A 137 4.77 -20.46 -4.44
CA PRO A 137 5.18 -21.35 -3.37
C PRO A 137 6.35 -22.30 -3.74
N ASN A 138 6.55 -22.56 -5.03
CA ASN A 138 7.65 -23.39 -5.55
C ASN A 138 8.91 -22.59 -5.88
N SER A 139 8.89 -21.27 -5.76
CA SER A 139 10.06 -20.39 -5.93
C SER A 139 10.70 -20.00 -4.60
N MET A 140 10.40 -20.74 -3.53
CA MET A 140 11.07 -20.59 -2.25
C MET A 140 12.56 -20.92 -2.37
N PRO A 141 13.44 -20.29 -1.55
CA PRO A 141 14.84 -20.61 -1.55
C PRO A 141 15.07 -22.11 -1.33
N GLU A 142 15.98 -22.73 -2.13
CA GLU A 142 16.31 -24.16 -2.00
C GLU A 142 16.79 -24.50 -0.58
N SER A 143 17.38 -23.52 0.12
CA SER A 143 17.81 -23.63 1.50
C SER A 143 16.66 -23.88 2.49
N TRP A 144 15.43 -23.57 2.10
CA TRP A 144 14.22 -23.78 2.91
C TRP A 144 13.65 -25.19 2.65
N ASN A 145 14.44 -26.18 2.97
CA ASN A 145 14.07 -27.58 2.74
C ASN A 145 13.02 -28.11 3.72
N ALA A 146 12.44 -29.26 3.39
CA ALA A 146 11.34 -29.88 4.15
C ALA A 146 11.68 -30.26 5.59
N SER A 147 12.98 -30.36 5.96
CA SER A 147 13.38 -30.65 7.34
C SER A 147 13.28 -29.42 8.25
N ILE A 148 13.44 -28.23 7.70
CA ILE A 148 13.31 -26.96 8.43
C ILE A 148 11.92 -26.36 8.19
N TRP A 149 11.45 -26.47 6.94
CA TRP A 149 10.19 -25.88 6.49
C TRP A 149 9.19 -26.97 6.06
N PRO A 150 8.28 -27.41 6.93
CA PRO A 150 7.13 -28.22 6.53
C PRO A 150 6.32 -27.50 5.43
N ARG A 151 5.78 -28.24 4.48
CA ARG A 151 5.05 -27.67 3.31
C ARG A 151 3.95 -26.67 3.68
N HIS A 152 3.22 -26.91 4.78
CA HIS A 152 2.19 -25.99 5.24
C HIS A 152 2.78 -24.65 5.70
N LYS A 153 3.93 -24.64 6.39
CA LYS A 153 4.60 -23.41 6.82
C LYS A 153 5.17 -22.60 5.66
N LEU A 154 5.67 -23.27 4.61
CA LEU A 154 6.05 -22.60 3.36
C LEU A 154 4.85 -21.89 2.72
N ARG A 155 3.69 -22.56 2.69
CA ARG A 155 2.46 -21.97 2.18
C ARG A 155 2.00 -20.81 3.06
N ASP A 156 2.04 -20.98 4.38
CA ASP A 156 1.71 -19.92 5.33
C ASP A 156 2.58 -18.68 5.10
N PHE A 157 3.90 -18.86 4.89
CA PHE A 157 4.79 -17.75 4.59
C PHE A 157 4.42 -17.04 3.29
N TYR A 158 4.16 -17.80 2.22
CA TYR A 158 3.73 -17.27 0.94
C TYR A 158 2.44 -16.44 1.06
N ASP A 159 1.48 -16.90 1.85
CA ASP A 159 0.20 -16.23 2.04
C ASP A 159 0.34 -15.01 2.98
N LYS A 160 1.12 -15.14 4.06
CA LYS A 160 1.24 -14.13 5.11
C LYS A 160 2.21 -13.00 4.80
N GLN A 161 3.21 -13.20 3.91
CA GLN A 161 4.15 -12.13 3.53
C GLN A 161 3.45 -10.85 3.06
N TRP A 162 2.28 -10.99 2.41
CA TRP A 162 1.53 -9.85 1.87
C TRP A 162 1.03 -8.90 2.93
N LYS A 163 0.87 -9.36 4.17
CA LYS A 163 0.52 -8.51 5.31
C LYS A 163 1.63 -7.49 5.63
N PHE A 164 2.88 -7.78 5.27
CA PHE A 164 4.05 -6.95 5.54
C PHE A 164 4.51 -6.14 4.32
N LEU A 165 3.80 -6.23 3.20
CA LEU A 165 4.22 -5.68 1.91
C LEU A 165 3.18 -4.71 1.32
N ALA A 166 2.39 -4.07 2.16
CA ALA A 166 1.46 -3.04 1.72
C ALA A 166 2.24 -1.83 1.13
N PRO A 167 1.80 -1.27 -0.02
CA PRO A 167 2.54 -0.21 -0.69
C PRO A 167 2.47 1.12 0.06
N VAL A 168 3.54 1.91 -0.06
CA VAL A 168 3.59 3.30 0.44
C VAL A 168 3.50 4.24 -0.76
N PHE A 169 2.51 5.11 -0.77
CA PHE A 169 2.29 6.08 -1.84
C PHE A 169 3.11 7.36 -1.59
N SER A 170 3.96 7.72 -2.55
CA SER A 170 4.88 8.84 -2.46
C SER A 170 4.60 9.87 -3.53
N LYS A 171 4.76 11.16 -3.23
CA LYS A 171 4.65 12.25 -4.22
C LYS A 171 5.69 12.19 -5.35
N TYR A 172 6.74 11.39 -5.16
CA TYR A 172 7.82 11.23 -6.14
C TYR A 172 7.61 10.04 -7.07
N GLU A 173 6.63 9.19 -6.77
CA GLU A 173 6.31 7.99 -7.54
C GLU A 173 4.89 8.06 -8.07
N TYR A 174 4.75 7.93 -9.38
CA TYR A 174 3.46 8.01 -10.04
C TYR A 174 2.93 6.63 -10.46
N HIS A 175 3.81 5.71 -10.88
CA HIS A 175 3.45 4.38 -11.32
C HIS A 175 3.75 3.34 -10.24
N TYR A 176 2.73 2.56 -9.88
CA TYR A 176 2.85 1.46 -8.94
C TYR A 176 2.49 0.15 -9.62
N ASP A 177 3.44 -0.79 -9.65
CA ASP A 177 3.22 -2.15 -10.14
C ASP A 177 3.17 -3.13 -8.97
N CYS A 178 1.96 -3.43 -8.54
CA CYS A 178 1.69 -4.27 -7.38
C CYS A 178 1.31 -5.68 -7.82
N GLN A 179 1.80 -6.67 -7.11
CA GLN A 179 1.40 -8.05 -7.33
C GLN A 179 -0.08 -8.26 -6.98
N LYS A 180 -0.71 -9.27 -7.59
CA LYS A 180 -2.13 -9.59 -7.41
C LYS A 180 -2.55 -9.71 -5.94
N ASN A 181 -1.67 -10.29 -5.11
CA ASN A 181 -1.94 -10.53 -3.70
C ASN A 181 -1.62 -9.33 -2.79
N CYS A 182 -1.09 -8.25 -3.34
CA CYS A 182 -0.79 -7.02 -2.60
C CYS A 182 -2.04 -6.51 -1.89
N ILE A 183 -1.90 -6.11 -0.63
CA ILE A 183 -2.97 -5.55 0.19
C ILE A 183 -2.83 -4.04 0.17
N PHE A 184 -3.84 -3.35 -0.35
CA PHE A 184 -3.84 -1.89 -0.30
C PHE A 184 -4.18 -1.40 1.10
N PRO A 185 -3.45 -0.43 1.64
CA PRO A 185 -3.70 0.15 2.96
C PRO A 185 -4.87 1.15 2.92
N PHE A 186 -6.02 0.69 2.40
CA PHE A 186 -7.20 1.51 2.14
C PHE A 186 -8.37 1.07 3.01
N THR A 187 -9.06 2.07 3.56
CA THR A 187 -10.36 1.89 4.21
C THR A 187 -11.42 2.55 3.34
N LYS A 188 -12.37 1.78 2.80
CA LYS A 188 -13.55 2.32 2.11
C LYS A 188 -14.39 3.08 3.10
N GLU A 189 -14.77 4.28 2.73
CA GLU A 189 -15.77 5.03 3.47
C GLU A 189 -17.18 4.49 3.17
N ASN A 190 -18.10 4.73 4.11
CA ASN A 190 -19.49 4.29 3.95
C ASN A 190 -20.27 5.21 2.98
N VAL A 191 -19.70 5.36 1.78
CA VAL A 191 -20.27 6.11 0.67
C VAL A 191 -20.47 5.16 -0.50
N PRO A 192 -21.66 5.12 -1.12
CA PRO A 192 -21.89 4.26 -2.29
C PRO A 192 -20.88 4.53 -3.40
N PRO A 193 -20.33 3.49 -4.04
CA PRO A 193 -19.46 3.66 -5.19
C PRO A 193 -20.19 4.41 -6.32
N ARG A 194 -19.46 5.24 -7.05
CA ARG A 194 -19.98 5.89 -8.24
C ARG A 194 -19.61 5.07 -9.47
N TYR A 195 -20.62 4.71 -10.26
CA TYR A 195 -20.44 3.88 -11.45
C TYR A 195 -20.35 4.76 -12.70
N GLY A 196 -19.30 4.54 -13.50
CA GLY A 196 -19.18 5.04 -14.86
C GLY A 196 -19.45 3.94 -15.89
N ALA A 197 -19.43 4.27 -17.17
CA ALA A 197 -19.63 3.30 -18.25
C ALA A 197 -18.56 2.17 -18.23
N PHE A 198 -17.32 2.48 -17.82
CA PHE A 198 -16.17 1.55 -17.84
C PHE A 198 -15.32 1.66 -16.58
N SER A 199 -15.86 2.21 -15.51
CA SER A 199 -15.11 2.37 -14.26
C SER A 199 -16.03 2.48 -13.05
N THR A 200 -15.47 2.11 -11.90
CA THR A 200 -16.09 2.32 -10.59
C THR A 200 -15.17 3.22 -9.75
N VAL A 201 -15.73 4.19 -9.08
CA VAL A 201 -14.97 5.12 -8.22
C VAL A 201 -15.38 4.90 -6.77
N TYR A 202 -14.38 4.63 -5.94
CA TYR A 202 -14.52 4.43 -4.50
C TYR A 202 -13.94 5.62 -3.75
N LYS A 203 -14.62 6.07 -2.70
CA LYS A 203 -14.03 6.96 -1.70
C LYS A 203 -13.30 6.10 -0.68
N VAL A 204 -12.01 6.36 -0.48
CA VAL A 204 -11.19 5.62 0.47
C VAL A 204 -10.31 6.56 1.27
N THR A 205 -10.01 6.15 2.51
CA THR A 205 -8.96 6.75 3.31
C THR A 205 -7.71 5.90 3.20
N VAL A 206 -6.57 6.50 2.84
CA VAL A 206 -5.27 5.86 2.85
C VAL A 206 -4.69 5.96 4.27
N HIS A 207 -4.18 4.86 4.80
CA HIS A 207 -3.56 4.87 6.13
C HIS A 207 -2.38 5.86 6.17
N ALA A 208 -2.31 6.68 7.22
CA ALA A 208 -1.36 7.79 7.31
C ALA A 208 0.12 7.37 7.12
N LYS A 209 0.53 6.21 7.64
CA LYS A 209 1.89 5.67 7.47
C LYS A 209 2.19 5.16 6.06
N HIS A 210 1.18 5.00 5.21
CA HIS A 210 1.31 4.54 3.83
C HIS A 210 1.19 5.65 2.79
N GLN A 211 1.26 6.90 3.23
CA GLN A 211 1.29 8.07 2.35
C GLN A 211 2.43 9.01 2.75
N LYS A 212 3.26 9.37 1.76
CA LYS A 212 4.31 10.39 1.88
C LYS A 212 3.89 11.65 1.10
N HIS A 213 2.65 12.05 1.30
CA HIS A 213 2.06 13.28 0.76
C HIS A 213 1.59 14.17 1.91
N ASP A 214 1.62 15.47 1.69
CA ASP A 214 1.11 16.43 2.67
C ASP A 214 -0.43 16.25 2.76
N SER A 215 -0.91 15.71 3.88
CA SER A 215 -2.31 15.67 4.33
C SER A 215 -3.39 15.19 3.35
N MET A 216 -3.22 14.03 2.69
CA MET A 216 -4.34 13.40 2.01
C MET A 216 -5.24 12.67 3.02
N GLN A 217 -6.40 13.23 3.34
CA GLN A 217 -7.37 12.56 4.23
C GLN A 217 -8.18 11.51 3.49
N ALA A 218 -8.73 11.84 2.34
CA ALA A 218 -9.49 10.92 1.51
C ALA A 218 -9.08 11.01 0.04
N VAL A 219 -9.17 9.90 -0.68
CA VAL A 219 -8.87 9.82 -2.10
C VAL A 219 -9.98 9.10 -2.87
N ALA A 220 -10.09 9.41 -4.15
CA ALA A 220 -10.93 8.71 -5.10
C ALA A 220 -10.08 7.63 -5.81
N ILE A 221 -10.42 6.38 -5.65
CA ILE A 221 -9.84 5.26 -6.41
C ILE A 221 -10.78 4.92 -7.55
N LYS A 222 -10.35 5.26 -8.76
CA LYS A 222 -11.03 4.89 -10.00
C LYS A 222 -10.51 3.53 -10.45
N GLU A 223 -11.33 2.50 -10.33
CA GLU A 223 -11.06 1.17 -10.86
C GLU A 223 -11.58 1.07 -12.29
N ILE A 224 -10.72 0.70 -13.22
CA ILE A 224 -11.09 0.48 -14.62
C ILE A 224 -11.70 -0.92 -14.72
N GLN A 225 -12.93 -0.99 -15.20
CA GLN A 225 -13.61 -2.26 -15.44
C GLN A 225 -13.07 -2.89 -16.72
N ILE A 226 -12.31 -3.95 -16.56
CA ILE A 226 -11.87 -4.78 -17.67
C ILE A 226 -13.01 -5.76 -17.96
N ILE A 227 -13.65 -5.61 -19.12
CA ILE A 227 -14.60 -6.61 -19.60
C ILE A 227 -13.78 -7.88 -19.80
N ARG A 228 -13.98 -8.86 -18.90
CA ARG A 228 -13.28 -10.15 -18.98
C ARG A 228 -13.58 -10.80 -20.31
N GLY A 229 -12.62 -10.80 -21.18
CA GLY A 229 -12.63 -11.36 -22.51
C GLY A 229 -11.41 -12.26 -22.74
N ASP A 230 -11.08 -12.46 -23.98
CA ASP A 230 -9.88 -13.17 -24.39
C ASP A 230 -8.59 -12.36 -24.07
N ARG A 231 -7.42 -12.97 -24.32
CA ARG A 231 -6.11 -12.31 -24.10
C ARG A 231 -5.94 -11.01 -24.90
N LYS A 232 -6.62 -10.87 -26.02
CA LYS A 232 -6.57 -9.67 -26.86
C LYS A 232 -7.26 -8.50 -26.15
N THR A 233 -8.44 -8.76 -25.57
CA THR A 233 -9.17 -7.75 -24.79
C THR A 233 -8.36 -7.25 -23.60
N GLN A 234 -7.65 -8.16 -22.89
CA GLN A 234 -6.77 -7.80 -21.78
C GLN A 234 -5.61 -6.92 -22.26
N TYR A 235 -4.95 -7.30 -23.35
CA TYR A 235 -3.86 -6.51 -23.94
C TYR A 235 -4.33 -5.11 -24.38
N ASP A 236 -5.47 -5.01 -25.03
CA ASP A 236 -6.05 -3.74 -25.47
C ASP A 236 -6.39 -2.84 -24.27
N CYS A 237 -6.86 -3.42 -23.17
CA CYS A 237 -7.10 -2.70 -21.92
C CYS A 237 -5.81 -2.18 -21.28
N ASP A 238 -4.74 -2.99 -21.30
CA ASP A 238 -3.45 -2.59 -20.76
C ASP A 238 -2.85 -1.43 -21.55
N VAL A 239 -2.85 -1.51 -22.86
CA VAL A 239 -2.39 -0.42 -23.75
C VAL A 239 -3.21 0.84 -23.53
N THR A 240 -4.52 0.73 -23.41
CA THR A 240 -5.41 1.86 -23.17
C THR A 240 -5.13 2.51 -21.82
N TRP A 241 -4.96 1.71 -20.77
CA TRP A 241 -4.62 2.20 -19.44
C TRP A 241 -3.24 2.88 -19.41
N ASP A 242 -2.22 2.27 -20.02
CA ASP A 242 -0.88 2.86 -20.11
C ASP A 242 -0.88 4.21 -20.85
N ASN A 243 -1.70 4.34 -21.89
CA ASN A 243 -1.89 5.60 -22.61
C ASN A 243 -2.58 6.65 -21.73
N GLU A 244 -3.65 6.26 -21.01
CA GLU A 244 -4.35 7.16 -20.07
C GLU A 244 -3.42 7.59 -18.93
N ALA A 245 -2.62 6.66 -18.38
CA ALA A 245 -1.65 6.96 -17.32
C ALA A 245 -0.59 7.97 -17.75
N ARG A 246 -0.06 7.83 -18.97
CA ARG A 246 0.91 8.79 -19.54
C ARG A 246 0.26 10.15 -19.78
N ALA A 247 -0.93 10.19 -20.34
CA ALA A 247 -1.66 11.43 -20.55
C ALA A 247 -1.96 12.17 -19.23
N LEU A 248 -2.41 11.44 -18.20
CA LEU A 248 -2.67 12.02 -16.88
C LEU A 248 -1.38 12.56 -16.23
N LYS A 249 -0.24 11.88 -16.44
CA LYS A 249 1.05 12.38 -15.97
C LYS A 249 1.44 13.69 -16.64
N SER A 250 1.33 13.77 -17.98
CA SER A 250 1.60 15.01 -18.72
C SER A 250 0.65 16.14 -18.31
N ILE A 251 -0.62 15.83 -18.04
CA ILE A 251 -1.60 16.79 -17.53
C ILE A 251 -1.22 17.31 -16.14
N ASN A 252 -0.68 16.46 -15.28
CA ASN A 252 -0.20 16.87 -13.94
C ASN A 252 0.88 17.96 -14.03
N ASP A 253 1.73 17.90 -15.06
CA ASP A 253 2.84 18.85 -15.27
C ASP A 253 2.34 20.26 -15.66
N ILE A 254 1.11 20.38 -16.15
CA ILE A 254 0.48 21.70 -16.44
C ILE A 254 0.29 22.50 -15.15
N GLY A 255 -0.06 21.85 -14.07
CA GLY A 255 -0.21 22.49 -12.76
C GLY A 255 -1.36 23.49 -12.63
N HIS A 256 -2.40 23.37 -13.48
CA HIS A 256 -3.51 24.30 -13.53
C HIS A 256 -4.55 24.04 -12.44
N ASP A 257 -5.10 25.11 -11.87
CA ASP A 257 -6.00 25.03 -10.72
C ASP A 257 -7.34 24.33 -11.02
N HIS A 258 -7.87 24.44 -12.23
CA HIS A 258 -9.09 23.77 -12.64
C HIS A 258 -8.87 22.37 -13.23
N ILE A 259 -7.66 21.81 -13.12
CA ILE A 259 -7.34 20.46 -13.54
C ILE A 259 -7.04 19.60 -12.30
N VAL A 260 -7.75 18.49 -12.15
CA VAL A 260 -7.49 17.53 -11.05
C VAL A 260 -6.23 16.74 -11.36
N LYS A 261 -5.29 16.74 -10.43
CA LYS A 261 -4.05 15.97 -10.54
C LYS A 261 -4.30 14.50 -10.20
N CYS A 262 -3.85 13.60 -11.06
CA CYS A 262 -3.78 12.18 -10.76
C CYS A 262 -2.59 11.92 -9.83
N ILE A 263 -2.85 11.38 -8.65
CA ILE A 263 -1.82 11.12 -7.64
C ILE A 263 -0.98 9.92 -8.04
N ALA A 264 -1.65 8.83 -8.47
CA ALA A 264 -0.98 7.59 -8.82
C ALA A 264 -1.76 6.81 -9.88
N ALA A 265 -1.02 6.12 -10.75
CA ALA A 265 -1.50 5.09 -11.65
C ALA A 265 -1.03 3.74 -11.10
N ILE A 266 -1.97 2.85 -10.78
CA ILE A 266 -1.68 1.63 -10.05
C ILE A 266 -2.12 0.42 -10.87
N ARG A 267 -1.20 -0.52 -11.09
CA ARG A 267 -1.46 -1.85 -11.61
C ARG A 267 -1.40 -2.83 -10.44
N ARG A 268 -2.41 -3.70 -10.29
CA ARG A 268 -2.39 -4.80 -9.31
C ARG A 268 -2.90 -6.09 -9.97
N GLY A 269 -2.00 -6.96 -10.33
CA GLY A 269 -2.33 -8.12 -11.15
C GLY A 269 -3.08 -7.69 -12.42
N ASP A 270 -4.32 -8.17 -12.59
CA ASP A 270 -5.17 -7.84 -13.75
C ASP A 270 -5.96 -6.53 -13.57
N SER A 271 -6.00 -5.95 -12.38
CA SER A 271 -6.77 -4.73 -12.07
C SER A 271 -5.95 -3.47 -12.32
N ARG A 272 -6.63 -2.40 -12.75
CA ARG A 272 -6.05 -1.10 -13.10
C ARG A 272 -6.78 0.01 -12.38
N TYR A 273 -6.01 0.88 -11.71
CA TYR A 273 -6.57 1.94 -10.89
C TYR A 273 -5.89 3.28 -11.19
N PHE A 274 -6.64 4.36 -10.99
CA PHE A 274 -6.10 5.70 -10.83
C PHE A 274 -6.52 6.28 -9.49
N MET A 275 -5.60 6.96 -8.84
CA MET A 275 -5.83 7.63 -7.56
C MET A 275 -5.89 9.13 -7.78
N PHE A 276 -6.94 9.77 -7.28
CA PHE A 276 -7.12 11.22 -7.32
C PHE A 276 -7.44 11.74 -5.91
N PRO A 277 -7.21 13.03 -5.63
CA PRO A 277 -7.76 13.65 -4.44
C PRO A 277 -9.28 13.47 -4.41
N TRP A 278 -9.85 13.21 -3.25
CA TRP A 278 -11.30 13.24 -3.10
C TRP A 278 -11.77 14.70 -3.09
N ALA A 279 -12.77 15.01 -3.87
CA ALA A 279 -13.44 16.30 -3.84
C ALA A 279 -14.72 16.17 -2.99
N ASP A 280 -14.77 16.95 -1.92
CA ASP A 280 -15.97 17.06 -1.10
C ASP A 280 -16.98 17.98 -1.82
N GLY A 281 -17.85 17.39 -2.55
CA GLY A 281 -18.92 18.10 -3.28
C GLY A 281 -19.51 17.20 -4.35
N ASP A 282 -20.69 17.57 -4.75
CA ASP A 282 -21.40 16.89 -5.82
C ASP A 282 -20.94 17.36 -7.19
N SER A 283 -21.46 16.74 -8.25
CA SER A 283 -21.20 17.22 -9.59
C SER A 283 -21.85 18.61 -9.76
N LEU A 284 -21.33 19.40 -10.71
CA LEU A 284 -21.93 20.69 -11.08
C LEU A 284 -23.43 20.56 -11.36
N ARG A 285 -23.86 19.44 -11.93
CA ARG A 285 -25.27 19.14 -12.16
C ARG A 285 -26.04 19.02 -10.84
N ASP A 286 -25.51 18.21 -9.90
CA ASP A 286 -26.16 18.00 -8.61
C ASP A 286 -26.22 19.31 -7.81
N HIS A 287 -25.15 20.13 -7.94
CA HIS A 287 -25.14 21.48 -7.37
C HIS A 287 -26.24 22.37 -7.95
N TRP A 288 -26.41 22.39 -9.27
CA TRP A 288 -27.46 23.18 -9.92
C TRP A 288 -28.87 22.66 -9.62
N ASP A 289 -29.03 21.34 -9.53
CA ASP A 289 -30.33 20.74 -9.19
C ASP A 289 -30.70 21.01 -7.71
N GLY A 290 -29.72 21.21 -6.83
CA GLY A 290 -29.90 21.50 -5.40
C GLY A 290 -30.05 22.98 -5.07
N VAL A 291 -29.70 23.90 -5.97
CA VAL A 291 -29.85 25.33 -5.74
C VAL A 291 -31.33 25.75 -5.90
N PRO A 292 -31.93 26.43 -4.87
CA PRO A 292 -33.28 26.97 -5.03
C PRO A 292 -33.36 27.88 -6.28
N LYS A 293 -34.38 27.70 -7.10
CA LYS A 293 -34.64 28.54 -8.28
C LYS A 293 -34.98 29.98 -7.85
N ARG A 294 -33.97 30.71 -7.39
CA ARG A 294 -34.02 32.14 -7.12
C ARG A 294 -33.25 32.86 -8.22
N ASP A 295 -33.62 34.09 -8.52
CA ASP A 295 -32.82 34.92 -9.39
C ASP A 295 -31.43 35.08 -8.79
N PRO A 296 -30.36 34.74 -9.56
CA PRO A 296 -29.00 34.81 -9.05
C PRO A 296 -28.63 36.27 -8.76
N ASP A 297 -28.03 36.50 -7.61
CA ASP A 297 -27.46 37.81 -7.31
C ASP A 297 -26.18 38.09 -8.11
N ALA A 298 -25.72 39.35 -8.09
CA ALA A 298 -24.55 39.78 -8.84
C ALA A 298 -23.27 39.00 -8.43
N PHE A 299 -23.15 38.59 -7.16
CA PHE A 299 -22.03 37.83 -6.66
C PHE A 299 -22.02 36.40 -7.22
N THR A 300 -23.16 35.72 -7.24
CA THR A 300 -23.31 34.37 -7.82
C THR A 300 -23.00 34.40 -9.32
N ILE A 301 -23.43 35.43 -10.05
CA ILE A 301 -23.12 35.58 -11.48
C ILE A 301 -21.63 35.79 -11.69
N GLN A 302 -20.98 36.64 -10.89
CA GLN A 302 -19.55 36.91 -11.00
C GLN A 302 -18.73 35.66 -10.70
N GLU A 303 -19.09 34.89 -9.67
CA GLU A 303 -18.45 33.64 -9.31
C GLU A 303 -18.56 32.62 -10.46
N ALA A 304 -19.77 32.43 -11.02
CA ALA A 304 -19.98 31.53 -12.15
C ALA A 304 -19.11 31.92 -13.36
N ILE A 305 -19.03 33.21 -13.69
CA ILE A 305 -18.19 33.70 -14.79
C ILE A 305 -16.70 33.41 -14.48
N THR A 306 -16.25 33.62 -13.26
CA THR A 306 -14.88 33.37 -12.85
C THR A 306 -14.53 31.88 -13.01
N GLN A 307 -15.43 30.98 -12.59
CA GLN A 307 -15.24 29.54 -12.75
C GLN A 307 -15.23 29.10 -14.22
N LEU A 308 -16.14 29.65 -15.03
CA LEU A 308 -16.19 29.39 -16.48
C LEU A 308 -14.91 29.84 -17.19
N ARG A 309 -14.39 31.03 -16.81
CA ARG A 309 -13.13 31.53 -17.34
C ARG A 309 -11.97 30.60 -16.97
N GLY A 310 -11.87 30.14 -15.72
CA GLY A 310 -10.85 29.20 -15.31
C GLY A 310 -10.93 27.84 -16.01
N LEU A 311 -12.15 27.37 -16.31
CA LEU A 311 -12.32 26.14 -17.10
C LEU A 311 -11.90 26.35 -18.57
N ALA A 312 -12.18 27.51 -19.17
CA ALA A 312 -11.73 27.83 -20.52
C ALA A 312 -10.20 27.93 -20.60
N ASP A 313 -9.56 28.55 -19.62
CA ASP A 313 -8.10 28.65 -19.49
C ASP A 313 -7.46 27.26 -19.31
N ALA A 314 -8.05 26.40 -18.48
CA ALA A 314 -7.62 25.00 -18.34
C ALA A 314 -7.69 24.23 -19.67
N LEU A 315 -8.76 24.47 -20.46
CA LEU A 315 -8.93 23.82 -21.77
C LEU A 315 -7.88 24.30 -22.76
N ASP A 316 -7.58 25.58 -22.75
CA ASP A 316 -6.53 26.19 -23.58
C ASP A 316 -5.16 25.60 -23.26
N CYS A 317 -4.80 25.52 -21.98
CA CYS A 317 -3.59 24.86 -21.51
C CYS A 317 -3.51 23.38 -21.97
N LEU A 318 -4.62 22.65 -21.97
CA LEU A 318 -4.66 21.27 -22.46
C LEU A 318 -4.47 21.17 -23.98
N HIS A 319 -4.96 22.15 -24.76
CA HIS A 319 -4.75 22.22 -26.21
C HIS A 319 -3.30 22.55 -26.55
N ASP A 320 -2.67 23.47 -25.82
CA ASP A 320 -1.27 23.84 -26.00
C ASP A 320 -0.30 22.69 -25.65
N CYS A 321 -0.62 21.84 -24.67
CA CYS A 321 0.15 20.64 -24.40
C CYS A 321 0.19 19.67 -25.57
N LYS A 322 -0.89 19.56 -26.35
CA LYS A 322 -0.89 18.72 -27.56
C LYS A 322 0.13 19.18 -28.59
N ASN A 323 0.36 20.49 -28.69
CA ASN A 323 1.29 21.07 -29.67
C ASN A 323 2.77 20.89 -29.26
N ARG A 324 3.06 20.66 -27.97
CA ARG A 324 4.43 20.41 -27.48
C ARG A 324 4.86 18.95 -27.60
N ASP A 325 3.92 18.02 -27.62
CA ASP A 325 4.16 16.56 -27.63
C ASP A 325 4.00 15.94 -29.03
N GLU A 326 4.13 16.73 -30.13
CA GLU A 326 4.02 16.24 -31.52
C GLU A 326 4.99 15.09 -31.89
N ILE A 327 5.90 14.71 -31.00
CA ILE A 327 6.82 13.59 -31.23
C ILE A 327 6.32 12.26 -30.60
N ALA A 328 5.28 12.27 -29.77
CA ALA A 328 4.83 11.07 -29.03
C ALA A 328 3.41 10.59 -29.32
N MET A 329 2.59 11.30 -30.08
CA MET A 329 1.16 10.96 -30.21
C MET A 329 0.67 10.86 -31.67
N GLU A 330 1.28 9.98 -32.48
CA GLU A 330 0.64 9.43 -33.69
C GLU A 330 -0.46 8.39 -33.36
N THR A 331 -0.90 8.28 -32.14
CA THR A 331 -2.04 7.45 -31.80
C THR A 331 -3.30 8.31 -31.69
N LYS A 332 -4.13 8.19 -32.75
CA LYS A 332 -5.47 8.75 -32.88
C LYS A 332 -6.24 8.80 -31.57
N TRP A 333 -6.24 9.94 -30.90
CA TRP A 333 -7.27 10.32 -29.94
C TRP A 333 -8.60 10.47 -30.69
N LYS A 334 -9.28 9.37 -30.98
CA LYS A 334 -10.73 9.44 -31.07
C LYS A 334 -11.22 9.68 -29.64
N LEU A 335 -11.28 10.96 -29.28
CA LEU A 335 -12.09 11.45 -28.19
C LEU A 335 -13.51 10.89 -28.37
N LYS A 336 -13.80 9.76 -27.69
CA LYS A 336 -15.16 9.45 -27.29
C LYS A 336 -15.48 10.42 -26.15
N THR A 337 -15.78 11.65 -26.56
CA THR A 337 -15.82 12.87 -25.77
C THR A 337 -17.02 13.00 -24.86
N SER A 338 -17.80 11.97 -24.58
CA SER A 338 -19.02 12.22 -23.80
C SER A 338 -18.95 11.87 -22.32
N SER A 339 -17.96 11.09 -21.86
CA SER A 339 -17.95 10.71 -20.43
C SER A 339 -16.68 11.06 -19.66
N GLN A 340 -15.53 11.26 -20.32
CA GLN A 340 -14.27 11.51 -19.61
C GLN A 340 -14.03 12.99 -19.28
N THR A 341 -14.37 13.90 -20.17
CA THR A 341 -14.37 15.35 -19.92
C THR A 341 -15.34 15.71 -18.80
N HIS A 342 -16.41 14.96 -18.67
CA HIS A 342 -17.42 15.13 -17.62
C HIS A 342 -16.86 14.83 -16.21
N LEU A 343 -15.90 13.92 -16.07
CA LEU A 343 -15.29 13.59 -14.78
C LEU A 343 -14.24 14.62 -14.36
N MET A 344 -13.45 15.14 -15.28
CA MET A 344 -12.39 16.12 -14.96
C MET A 344 -12.93 17.49 -14.53
N CYS A 345 -14.04 17.94 -15.12
CA CYS A 345 -14.69 19.19 -14.73
C CYS A 345 -15.52 19.09 -13.44
N LYS A 346 -15.89 17.89 -13.01
CA LYS A 346 -16.78 17.69 -11.86
C LYS A 346 -16.16 17.97 -10.49
N TYR A 347 -14.85 18.05 -10.36
CA TYR A 347 -14.20 17.89 -9.05
C TYR A 347 -13.70 19.15 -8.34
N LYS A 348 -13.74 20.32 -8.94
CA LYS A 348 -13.15 21.51 -8.29
C LYS A 348 -14.06 22.71 -8.00
N MET A 349 -15.32 22.66 -8.38
CA MET A 349 -16.25 23.75 -8.04
C MET A 349 -16.71 23.77 -6.56
N SER A 350 -16.27 22.82 -5.72
CA SER A 350 -16.78 22.71 -4.34
C SER A 350 -15.84 23.26 -3.26
N MET A 351 -14.73 23.90 -3.60
CA MET A 351 -13.80 24.41 -2.58
C MET A 351 -14.10 25.82 -2.06
N THR A 352 -15.06 26.53 -2.59
CA THR A 352 -15.52 27.76 -1.95
C THR A 352 -16.71 27.44 -1.03
N ARG A 353 -16.45 27.37 0.29
CA ARG A 353 -17.50 27.44 1.30
C ARG A 353 -18.26 28.74 1.09
N PHE A 354 -19.50 28.65 0.65
CA PHE A 354 -20.42 29.76 0.80
C PHE A 354 -20.59 30.02 2.29
N PRO A 355 -20.42 31.24 2.80
CA PRO A 355 -20.83 31.54 4.15
C PRO A 355 -22.33 31.28 4.25
N ALA A 356 -22.72 30.53 5.25
CA ALA A 356 -24.13 30.35 5.60
C ALA A 356 -24.76 31.72 5.92
N PRO A 357 -26.04 31.91 5.60
CA PRO A 357 -26.75 33.17 5.84
C PRO A 357 -26.81 33.55 7.31
#